data_7b5e4eddcc80183d9d4e05f1be099952
#
_entry.id   7b5e4eddcc80183d9d4e05f1be099952
#
_cell.length_a   1.000
_cell.length_b   1.000
_cell.length_c   1.000
_cell.angle_alpha   90.00
_cell.angle_beta   90.00
_cell.angle_gamma   90.00
#
_symmetry.space_group_name_H-M   'P 1'
#
loop_
_entity.id
_entity.type
_entity.pdbx_description
1 polymer ?
#
loop_
_entity_poly.entity_id
_entity_poly.type
_entity_poly.pdbx_seq_one_letter_code
_entity_poly.pdbx_strand_id
1 'polypeptide(L)'
;QYATYSVISPEGCASILWKSAEKAPEAAEILGITAPRLKTLGLIDKIISEPQGGAHRDPQACAQNVKKALADALRQLSDVPTDKLLKSRYERLMQYGKFEEQPPCSRPSAPPCAPRARH
;
A
#
# COMPACT_ATOMS: atom_id res chain seq x y z
N GLN A 1 4.41 -2.19 14.31
CA GLN A 1 3.53 -3.37 14.15
C GLN A 1 2.08 -2.95 13.93
N TYR A 2 1.55 -2.07 14.75
CA TYR A 2 0.15 -1.62 14.69
C TYR A 2 -0.03 -0.25 14.02
N ALA A 3 1.03 0.35 13.52
CA ALA A 3 0.94 1.58 12.74
C ALA A 3 0.23 1.32 11.41
N THR A 4 -0.56 2.30 10.97
CA THR A 4 -1.19 2.30 9.66
C THR A 4 -0.31 3.05 8.64
N TYR A 5 -0.28 2.56 7.42
CA TYR A 5 0.44 3.17 6.32
C TYR A 5 -0.51 3.37 5.15
N SER A 6 -0.95 4.60 4.96
CA SER A 6 -1.97 4.94 3.96
C SER A 6 -1.84 6.39 3.53
N VAL A 7 -2.16 6.69 2.28
CA VAL A 7 -2.18 8.05 1.72
C VAL A 7 -3.46 8.82 2.06
N ILE A 8 -4.53 8.09 2.42
CA ILE A 8 -5.87 8.65 2.70
C ILE A 8 -6.55 7.78 3.75
N SER A 9 -7.46 8.36 4.53
CA SER A 9 -8.27 7.59 5.46
C SER A 9 -9.29 6.70 4.72
N PRO A 10 -9.72 5.57 5.32
CA PRO A 10 -10.75 4.72 4.72
C PRO A 10 -12.06 5.46 4.42
N GLU A 11 -12.46 6.39 5.29
CA GLU A 11 -13.65 7.22 5.11
C GLU A 11 -13.49 8.15 3.90
N GLY A 12 -12.33 8.77 3.75
CA GLY A 12 -12.01 9.62 2.59
C GLY A 12 -12.02 8.82 1.30
N CYS A 13 -11.40 7.64 1.30
CA CYS A 13 -11.40 6.71 0.18
C CYS A 13 -12.84 6.28 -0.20
N ALA A 14 -13.64 5.89 0.78
CA ALA A 14 -15.03 5.50 0.59
C ALA A 14 -15.88 6.63 0.00
N SER A 15 -15.69 7.86 0.49
CA SER A 15 -16.40 9.04 0.00
C SER A 15 -16.07 9.34 -1.47
N ILE A 16 -14.83 9.14 -1.88
CA ILE A 16 -14.40 9.35 -3.28
C ILE A 16 -14.94 8.26 -4.20
N LEU A 17 -14.78 6.99 -3.82
CA LEU A 17 -15.11 5.86 -4.70
C LEU A 17 -16.62 5.54 -4.73
N TRP A 18 -17.27 5.58 -3.58
CA TRP A 18 -18.70 5.19 -3.45
C TRP A 18 -19.63 6.33 -3.08
N LYS A 19 -19.10 7.54 -2.90
CA LYS A 19 -19.86 8.72 -2.45
C LYS A 19 -20.60 8.49 -1.12
N SER A 20 -20.08 7.59 -0.28
CA SER A 20 -20.65 7.26 1.03
C SER A 20 -19.52 6.88 1.99
N ALA A 21 -19.44 7.59 3.13
CA ALA A 21 -18.48 7.28 4.19
C ALA A 21 -18.84 5.98 4.95
N GLU A 22 -20.07 5.50 4.85
CA GLU A 22 -20.52 4.25 5.48
C GLU A 22 -19.76 3.03 4.96
N LYS A 23 -19.20 3.12 3.76
CA LYS A 23 -18.35 2.09 3.15
C LYS A 23 -16.89 2.12 3.59
N ALA A 24 -16.56 2.85 4.65
CA ALA A 24 -15.21 2.91 5.19
C ALA A 24 -14.62 1.52 5.58
N PRO A 25 -15.39 0.57 6.15
CA PRO A 25 -14.86 -0.77 6.43
C PRO A 25 -14.42 -1.52 5.17
N GLU A 26 -15.21 -1.47 4.09
CA GLU A 26 -14.86 -2.07 2.79
C GLU A 26 -13.60 -1.41 2.20
N ALA A 27 -13.51 -0.07 2.31
CA ALA A 27 -12.35 0.68 1.87
C ALA A 27 -11.08 0.29 2.65
N ALA A 28 -11.17 0.13 3.97
CA ALA A 28 -10.05 -0.26 4.82
C ALA A 28 -9.50 -1.65 4.46
N GLU A 29 -10.38 -2.60 4.15
CA GLU A 29 -10.01 -3.94 3.72
C GLU A 29 -9.30 -3.93 2.36
N ILE A 30 -9.83 -3.19 1.39
CA ILE A 30 -9.23 -3.07 0.05
C ILE A 30 -7.87 -2.37 0.11
N LEU A 31 -7.75 -1.30 0.88
CA LEU A 31 -6.51 -0.55 1.05
C LEU A 31 -5.40 -1.39 1.69
N GLY A 32 -5.75 -2.40 2.49
CA GLY A 32 -4.79 -3.31 3.11
C GLY A 32 -3.76 -2.60 3.98
N ILE A 33 -4.19 -1.63 4.78
CA ILE A 33 -3.35 -0.69 5.56
C ILE A 33 -2.58 -1.31 6.73
N THR A 34 -2.76 -2.60 6.99
CA THR A 34 -2.10 -3.30 8.10
C THR A 34 -0.71 -3.77 7.75
N ALA A 35 0.21 -3.78 8.73
CA ALA A 35 1.61 -4.16 8.52
C ALA A 35 1.79 -5.55 7.86
N PRO A 36 1.08 -6.64 8.25
CA PRO A 36 1.21 -7.92 7.57
C PRO A 36 0.81 -7.86 6.09
N ARG A 37 -0.28 -7.14 5.78
CA ARG A 37 -0.75 -6.99 4.40
C ARG A 37 0.24 -6.20 3.55
N LEU A 38 0.75 -5.08 4.07
CA LEU A 38 1.76 -4.26 3.41
C LEU A 38 3.05 -5.03 3.15
N LYS A 39 3.44 -5.92 4.06
CA LYS A 39 4.60 -6.79 3.87
C LYS A 39 4.36 -7.81 2.75
N THR A 40 3.20 -8.41 2.69
CA THR A 40 2.81 -9.34 1.61
C THR A 40 2.81 -8.65 0.25
N LEU A 41 2.39 -7.38 0.20
CA LEU A 41 2.42 -6.56 -1.01
C LEU A 41 3.82 -6.04 -1.38
N GLY A 42 4.83 -6.26 -0.53
CA GLY A 42 6.20 -5.79 -0.76
C GLY A 42 6.41 -4.30 -0.57
N LEU A 43 5.45 -3.59 0.06
CA LEU A 43 5.54 -2.14 0.29
C LEU A 43 6.45 -1.78 1.46
N ILE A 44 6.59 -2.69 2.43
CA ILE A 44 7.47 -2.53 3.60
C ILE A 44 8.44 -3.70 3.72
N ASP A 45 9.63 -3.43 4.27
CA ASP A 45 10.70 -4.42 4.41
C ASP A 45 10.58 -5.23 5.70
N LYS A 46 10.32 -4.55 6.82
CA LYS A 46 10.36 -5.15 8.15
C LYS A 46 9.23 -4.64 9.03
N ILE A 47 8.65 -5.56 9.79
CA ILE A 47 7.70 -5.22 10.84
C ILE A 47 8.47 -5.19 12.15
N ILE A 48 8.43 -4.06 12.85
CA ILE A 48 9.06 -3.88 14.15
C ILE A 48 8.02 -4.21 15.22
N SER A 49 8.34 -5.13 16.13
CA SER A 49 7.46 -5.51 17.21
C SER A 49 7.30 -4.37 18.21
N GLU A 50 6.07 -4.12 18.61
CA GLU A 50 5.75 -3.21 19.69
C GLU A 50 5.74 -3.95 21.04
N PRO A 51 6.05 -3.26 22.14
CA PRO A 51 5.93 -3.82 23.48
C PRO A 51 4.46 -4.15 23.81
N GLN A 52 4.25 -5.05 24.77
CA GLN A 52 2.90 -5.39 25.23
C GLN A 52 2.16 -4.15 25.73
N GLY A 53 0.96 -3.94 25.24
CA GLY A 53 0.12 -2.79 25.55
C GLY A 53 0.37 -1.56 24.66
N GLY A 54 1.28 -1.66 23.67
CA GLY A 54 1.54 -0.63 22.67
C GLY A 54 2.72 0.29 23.00
N ALA A 55 3.17 1.03 22.00
CA ALA A 55 4.34 1.92 22.08
C ALA A 55 4.21 3.01 23.16
N HIS A 56 2.99 3.45 23.48
CA HIS A 56 2.72 4.48 24.48
C HIS A 56 2.91 4.00 25.92
N ARG A 57 2.82 2.70 26.16
CA ARG A 57 3.03 2.12 27.50
C ARG A 57 4.49 1.94 27.86
N ASP A 58 5.30 1.57 26.88
CA ASP A 58 6.75 1.45 27.06
C ASP A 58 7.47 2.07 25.84
N PRO A 59 7.58 3.40 25.83
CA PRO A 59 8.24 4.11 24.73
C PRO A 59 9.72 3.79 24.65
N GLN A 60 10.37 3.43 25.77
CA GLN A 60 11.79 3.10 25.80
C GLN A 60 12.07 1.77 25.11
N ALA A 61 11.32 0.71 25.41
CA ALA A 61 11.44 -0.57 24.72
C ALA A 61 11.09 -0.43 23.23
N CYS A 62 10.07 0.34 22.89
CA CYS A 62 9.73 0.62 21.50
C CYS A 62 10.89 1.31 20.76
N ALA A 63 11.48 2.36 21.36
CA ALA A 63 12.63 3.08 20.80
C ALA A 63 13.86 2.17 20.60
N GLN A 64 14.10 1.26 21.54
CA GLN A 64 15.20 0.29 21.40
C GLN A 64 14.95 -0.68 20.23
N ASN A 65 13.73 -1.18 20.05
CA ASN A 65 13.38 -2.02 18.92
C ASN A 65 13.55 -1.30 17.59
N VAL A 66 13.13 -0.04 17.50
CA VAL A 66 13.33 0.82 16.33
C VAL A 66 14.82 1.05 16.09
N LYS A 67 15.60 1.43 17.11
CA LYS A 67 17.05 1.64 17.04
C LYS A 67 17.75 0.40 16.48
N LYS A 68 17.42 -0.78 17.01
CA LYS A 68 18.01 -2.05 16.53
C LYS A 68 17.70 -2.29 15.05
N ALA A 69 16.44 -2.10 14.65
CA ALA A 69 16.02 -2.29 13.26
C ALA A 69 16.71 -1.31 12.30
N LEU A 70 16.88 -0.03 12.71
CA LEU A 70 17.59 0.97 11.92
C LEU A 70 19.09 0.68 11.83
N ALA A 71 19.73 0.27 12.93
CA ALA A 71 21.15 -0.08 12.94
C ALA A 71 21.44 -1.31 12.05
N ASP A 72 20.54 -2.30 12.04
CA ASP A 72 20.64 -3.47 11.17
C ASP A 72 20.52 -3.08 9.70
N ALA A 73 19.54 -2.22 9.35
CA ALA A 73 19.35 -1.73 8.00
C ALA A 73 20.55 -0.89 7.53
N LEU A 74 21.07 -0.01 8.41
CA LEU A 74 22.22 0.83 8.09
C LEU A 74 23.48 -0.04 7.82
N ARG A 75 23.74 -1.06 8.64
CA ARG A 75 24.83 -1.99 8.39
C ARG A 75 24.75 -2.70 7.04
N GLN A 76 23.55 -3.09 6.61
CA GLN A 76 23.33 -3.73 5.31
C GLN A 76 23.61 -2.79 4.12
N LEU A 77 23.39 -1.49 4.31
CA LEU A 77 23.53 -0.49 3.25
C LEU A 77 24.90 0.20 3.24
N SER A 78 25.62 0.22 4.36
CA SER A 78 26.89 0.96 4.50
C SER A 78 27.99 0.50 3.56
N ASP A 79 28.02 -0.80 3.24
CA ASP A 79 29.05 -1.41 2.40
C ASP A 79 28.67 -1.39 0.90
N VAL A 80 27.50 -0.87 0.56
CA VAL A 80 27.01 -0.83 -0.82
C VAL A 80 27.43 0.49 -1.49
N PRO A 81 28.07 0.47 -2.66
CA PRO A 81 28.43 1.67 -3.41
C PRO A 81 27.19 2.51 -3.74
N THR A 82 27.33 3.83 -3.69
CA THR A 82 26.23 4.80 -3.88
C THR A 82 25.48 4.57 -5.19
N ASP A 83 26.18 4.30 -6.29
CA ASP A 83 25.56 4.05 -7.59
C ASP A 83 24.64 2.82 -7.58
N LYS A 84 25.06 1.76 -6.87
CA LYS A 84 24.22 0.57 -6.71
C LYS A 84 23.02 0.85 -5.82
N LEU A 85 23.17 1.65 -4.77
CA LEU A 85 22.06 2.06 -3.90
C LEU A 85 21.00 2.84 -4.70
N LEU A 86 21.42 3.81 -5.50
CA LEU A 86 20.51 4.61 -6.32
C LEU A 86 19.78 3.74 -7.34
N LYS A 87 20.49 2.84 -8.02
CA LYS A 87 19.90 1.92 -8.97
C LYS A 87 18.89 0.97 -8.32
N SER A 88 19.26 0.35 -7.21
CA SER A 88 18.38 -0.55 -6.45
C SER A 88 17.12 0.17 -5.94
N ARG A 89 17.28 1.41 -5.46
CA ARG A 89 16.13 2.25 -5.05
C ARG A 89 15.18 2.52 -6.22
N TYR A 90 15.73 2.88 -7.38
CA TYR A 90 14.92 3.13 -8.57
C TYR A 90 14.18 1.87 -9.03
N GLU A 91 14.87 0.74 -9.14
CA GLU A 91 14.29 -0.54 -9.52
C GLU A 91 13.16 -0.96 -8.57
N ARG A 92 13.38 -0.77 -7.26
CA ARG A 92 12.34 -1.05 -6.26
C ARG A 92 11.09 -0.19 -6.44
N LEU A 93 11.25 1.11 -6.69
CA LEU A 93 10.10 2.00 -6.93
C LEU A 93 9.34 1.62 -8.19
N MET A 94 10.05 1.18 -9.24
CA MET A 94 9.43 0.73 -10.50
C MET A 94 8.72 -0.63 -10.38
N GLN A 95 9.04 -1.41 -9.36
CA GLN A 95 8.39 -2.71 -9.12
C GLN A 95 7.12 -2.61 -8.28
N TYR A 96 6.77 -1.44 -7.75
CA TYR A 96 5.52 -1.26 -7.03
C TYR A 96 4.32 -1.35 -7.97
N GLY A 97 3.27 -2.05 -7.51
CA GLY A 97 2.05 -2.20 -8.29
C GLY A 97 2.13 -3.36 -9.28
N LYS A 98 1.93 -4.58 -8.79
CA LYS A 98 1.70 -5.74 -9.65
C LYS A 98 0.28 -5.66 -10.18
N PHE A 99 0.13 -5.46 -11.47
CA PHE A 99 -1.18 -5.50 -12.14
C PHE A 99 -1.11 -6.49 -13.30
N GLU A 100 -2.22 -7.14 -13.56
CA GLU A 100 -2.42 -7.93 -14.77
C GLU A 100 -3.28 -7.10 -15.71
N GLU A 101 -2.77 -6.84 -16.91
CA GLU A 101 -3.58 -6.24 -17.96
C GLU A 101 -4.67 -7.23 -18.36
N GLN A 102 -5.92 -6.93 -18.01
CA GLN A 102 -7.03 -7.67 -18.60
C GLN A 102 -7.05 -7.32 -20.09
N PRO A 103 -7.13 -8.34 -20.98
CA PRO A 103 -7.32 -8.08 -22.39
C PRO A 103 -8.54 -7.18 -22.55
N PRO A 104 -8.49 -6.18 -23.45
CA PRO A 104 -9.61 -5.27 -23.64
C PRO A 104 -10.88 -6.10 -23.83
N CYS A 105 -11.87 -5.88 -22.95
CA CYS A 105 -13.18 -6.51 -23.09
C CYS A 105 -13.64 -6.23 -24.52
N SER A 106 -13.75 -7.27 -25.33
CA SER A 106 -14.44 -7.19 -26.60
C SER A 106 -15.85 -6.71 -26.28
N ARG A 107 -16.12 -5.42 -26.49
CA ARG A 107 -17.47 -4.87 -26.35
C ARG A 107 -18.36 -5.72 -27.27
N PRO A 108 -19.40 -6.36 -26.76
CA PRO A 108 -20.38 -6.95 -27.66
C PRO A 108 -20.81 -5.84 -28.62
N SER A 109 -20.74 -6.11 -29.92
CA SER A 109 -21.10 -5.19 -30.98
C SER A 109 -22.46 -4.56 -30.62
N ALA A 110 -22.52 -3.25 -30.50
CA ALA A 110 -23.75 -2.53 -30.23
C ALA A 110 -24.76 -2.93 -31.31
N PRO A 111 -26.02 -3.21 -30.96
CA PRO A 111 -27.05 -3.49 -31.94
C PRO A 111 -27.20 -2.27 -32.87
N PRO A 112 -27.48 -2.48 -34.18
CA PRO A 112 -27.60 -1.40 -35.14
C PRO A 112 -28.73 -0.46 -34.70
N CYS A 113 -28.42 0.84 -34.71
CA CYS A 113 -29.38 1.91 -34.41
C CYS A 113 -30.61 1.76 -35.30
N ALA A 114 -31.76 1.54 -34.71
CA ALA A 114 -33.03 1.57 -35.43
C ALA A 114 -33.25 2.96 -36.03
N PRO A 115 -33.73 3.10 -37.30
CA PRO A 115 -33.95 4.38 -37.91
C PRO A 115 -35.07 5.14 -37.17
N ARG A 116 -34.77 6.38 -36.79
CA ARG A 116 -35.75 7.30 -36.21
C ARG A 116 -36.89 7.51 -37.22
N ALA A 117 -38.11 7.09 -36.90
CA ALA A 117 -39.29 7.47 -37.59
C ALA A 117 -39.45 9.00 -37.49
N ARG A 118 -39.58 9.69 -38.63
CA ARG A 118 -39.95 11.10 -38.71
C ARG A 118 -41.49 11.18 -38.58
N HIS A 119 -41.93 11.89 -37.59
CA HIS A 119 -43.27 12.45 -37.56
C HIS A 119 -43.16 13.96 -37.73
#